data_41ce6aeddcfd170c8376343fd311a68e
#
_entry.id   41ce6aeddcfd170c8376343fd311a68e
#
_cell.length_a   1.000
_cell.length_b   1.000
_cell.length_c   1.000
_cell.angle_alpha   90.00
_cell.angle_beta   90.00
_cell.angle_gamma   90.00
#
_symmetry.space_group_name_H-M   'P 1'
#
loop_
_entity.id
_entity.type
_entity.pdbx_description
1 polymer ?
#
loop_
_entity_poly.entity_id
_entity_poly.type
_entity_poly.pdbx_seq_one_letter_code
_entity_poly.pdbx_strand_id
1 'polypeptide(L)'
;MGSPGQSVTDPFGKFHHVANAYVAGPALFPVIGSANPSLTATTLARRTADAIVVSHTIAASPTFKPLFTGSRQGWQMSGGGDFLTIFGSILEARPAGLGLLWYTREVFRNFVLQVDWLSFNPKTTVPGGRADNSGVLFRFPPLNASDPANDWKLASDRGYEIQIDDMGFNPDTGQNFDPAHQTGAVYALAPSSTLASRPAGQWNTFEIEATNISIKVTLNGQLVTNYSIPANNLRGQAGHIGLQCHTGNVQFRNIMIRSLPN
;
A
#
# COMPACT_ATOMS: atom_id res chain seq x y z
N MET A 1 6.91 -27.05 -3.62
CA MET A 1 5.82 -26.12 -3.23
C MET A 1 4.65 -26.27 -4.19
N GLY A 2 3.42 -26.20 -3.69
CA GLY A 2 2.20 -26.42 -4.46
C GLY A 2 0.99 -26.72 -3.59
N SER A 3 -0.03 -27.36 -4.16
CA SER A 3 -1.27 -27.71 -3.44
C SER A 3 -1.07 -28.84 -2.43
N PRO A 4 -1.91 -28.90 -1.36
CA PRO A 4 -1.93 -30.03 -0.44
C PRO A 4 -2.11 -31.36 -1.20
N GLY A 5 -1.39 -32.39 -0.80
CA GLY A 5 -1.38 -33.71 -1.45
C GLY A 5 -0.46 -33.84 -2.67
N GLN A 6 0.00 -32.72 -3.23
CA GLN A 6 0.96 -32.70 -4.36
C GLN A 6 2.34 -32.15 -3.97
N SER A 7 2.44 -31.51 -2.82
CA SER A 7 3.69 -30.94 -2.31
C SER A 7 3.69 -30.88 -0.79
N VAL A 8 4.88 -30.72 -0.21
CA VAL A 8 5.09 -30.61 1.24
C VAL A 8 4.75 -29.23 1.77
N THR A 9 4.91 -28.20 0.92
CA THR A 9 4.68 -26.79 1.27
C THR A 9 3.81 -26.07 0.25
N ASP A 10 3.14 -25.01 0.69
CA ASP A 10 2.50 -24.04 -0.18
C ASP A 10 3.53 -23.19 -0.97
N PRO A 11 3.09 -22.31 -1.89
CA PRO A 11 3.99 -21.44 -2.66
C PRO A 11 4.84 -20.48 -1.79
N PHE A 12 4.49 -20.26 -0.53
CA PHE A 12 5.20 -19.37 0.39
C PHE A 12 6.13 -20.09 1.35
N GLY A 13 6.28 -21.42 1.20
CA GLY A 13 7.14 -22.23 2.01
C GLY A 13 6.52 -22.73 3.32
N LYS A 14 5.24 -22.46 3.59
CA LYS A 14 4.55 -22.98 4.77
C LYS A 14 4.24 -24.46 4.57
N PHE A 15 4.56 -25.30 5.58
CA PHE A 15 4.19 -26.71 5.56
C PHE A 15 2.67 -26.87 5.67
N HIS A 16 2.10 -27.78 4.87
CA HIS A 16 0.64 -28.00 4.86
C HIS A 16 0.11 -28.61 6.15
N HIS A 17 0.93 -29.39 6.83
CA HIS A 17 0.51 -30.19 8.00
C HIS A 17 1.14 -29.73 9.32
N VAL A 18 1.86 -28.60 9.33
CA VAL A 18 2.49 -28.03 10.53
C VAL A 18 2.14 -26.55 10.64
N ALA A 19 1.51 -26.16 11.75
CA ALA A 19 0.91 -24.83 11.89
C ALA A 19 1.91 -23.67 11.78
N ASN A 20 3.09 -23.78 12.38
CA ASN A 20 4.05 -22.68 12.51
C ASN A 20 5.44 -23.04 11.96
N ALA A 21 5.51 -23.87 10.91
CA ALA A 21 6.76 -24.24 10.28
C ALA A 21 6.82 -23.77 8.83
N TYR A 22 7.97 -23.25 8.47
CA TYR A 22 8.25 -22.73 7.12
C TYR A 22 9.63 -23.22 6.69
N VAL A 23 9.78 -23.37 5.37
CA VAL A 23 11.07 -23.59 4.73
C VAL A 23 11.36 -22.46 3.76
N ALA A 24 12.60 -22.02 3.67
CA ALA A 24 13.03 -20.91 2.84
C ALA A 24 14.27 -21.28 2.01
N GLY A 25 14.54 -20.47 1.01
CA GLY A 25 15.74 -20.58 0.17
C GLY A 25 15.70 -21.76 -0.82
N PRO A 26 16.87 -22.42 -1.06
CA PRO A 26 17.00 -23.44 -2.12
C PRO A 26 16.11 -24.66 -1.92
N ALA A 27 15.69 -24.95 -0.69
CA ALA A 27 14.79 -26.05 -0.39
C ALA A 27 13.40 -25.93 -1.06
N LEU A 28 13.04 -24.73 -1.52
CA LEU A 28 11.80 -24.46 -2.26
C LEU A 28 11.92 -24.71 -3.78
N PHE A 29 13.09 -25.00 -4.30
CA PHE A 29 13.23 -25.27 -5.72
C PHE A 29 12.60 -26.62 -6.09
N PRO A 30 11.74 -26.67 -7.12
CA PRO A 30 11.25 -27.93 -7.65
C PRO A 30 12.36 -28.68 -8.41
N VAL A 31 13.26 -27.95 -9.05
CA VAL A 31 14.43 -28.47 -9.78
C VAL A 31 15.56 -27.45 -9.66
N ILE A 32 16.77 -27.93 -9.43
CA ILE A 32 18.00 -27.10 -9.44
C ILE A 32 18.74 -27.38 -10.75
N GLY A 33 18.90 -26.33 -11.56
CA GLY A 33 19.74 -26.36 -12.75
C GLY A 33 21.24 -26.28 -12.43
N SER A 34 22.07 -26.25 -13.46
CA SER A 34 23.53 -26.16 -13.32
C SER A 34 24.06 -24.75 -12.98
N ALA A 35 23.22 -23.71 -13.07
CA ALA A 35 23.61 -22.35 -12.73
C ALA A 35 23.53 -22.09 -11.22
N ASN A 36 24.35 -21.14 -10.73
CA ASN A 36 24.33 -20.73 -9.32
C ASN A 36 23.01 -19.98 -9.00
N PRO A 37 22.11 -20.53 -8.16
CA PRO A 37 20.77 -19.98 -7.96
C PRO A 37 20.69 -18.96 -6.82
N SER A 38 21.78 -18.31 -6.43
CA SER A 38 21.84 -17.44 -5.25
C SER A 38 20.76 -16.36 -5.24
N LEU A 39 20.53 -15.67 -6.37
CA LEU A 39 19.51 -14.64 -6.47
C LEU A 39 18.10 -15.21 -6.26
N THR A 40 17.80 -16.32 -6.92
CA THR A 40 16.51 -17.01 -6.77
C THR A 40 16.30 -17.53 -5.35
N ALA A 41 17.34 -18.08 -4.72
CA ALA A 41 17.29 -18.54 -3.34
C ALA A 41 16.98 -17.41 -2.37
N THR A 42 17.65 -16.25 -2.53
CA THR A 42 17.42 -15.05 -1.72
C THR A 42 16.00 -14.51 -1.92
N THR A 43 15.52 -14.48 -3.16
CA THR A 43 14.16 -14.04 -3.49
C THR A 43 13.09 -14.93 -2.85
N LEU A 44 13.28 -16.25 -2.89
CA LEU A 44 12.35 -17.19 -2.24
C LEU A 44 12.40 -17.08 -0.71
N ALA A 45 13.58 -16.89 -0.13
CA ALA A 45 13.72 -16.67 1.31
C ALA A 45 13.00 -15.36 1.73
N ARG A 46 13.15 -14.30 0.96
CA ARG A 46 12.44 -13.04 1.19
C ARG A 46 10.93 -13.21 1.12
N ARG A 47 10.42 -13.90 0.11
CA ARG A 47 8.99 -14.20 -0.04
C ARG A 47 8.43 -14.97 1.17
N THR A 48 9.16 -15.97 1.65
CA THR A 48 8.78 -16.72 2.86
C THR A 48 8.76 -15.81 4.10
N ALA A 49 9.76 -14.96 4.27
CA ALA A 49 9.81 -14.01 5.38
C ALA A 49 8.63 -13.03 5.35
N ASP A 50 8.30 -12.49 4.18
CA ASP A 50 7.15 -11.59 4.01
C ASP A 50 5.82 -12.31 4.35
N ALA A 51 5.66 -13.58 3.95
CA ALA A 51 4.48 -14.38 4.29
C ALA A 51 4.37 -14.67 5.81
N ILE A 52 5.49 -14.90 6.50
CA ILE A 52 5.54 -15.06 7.94
C ILE A 52 5.10 -13.76 8.64
N VAL A 53 5.63 -12.62 8.23
CA VAL A 53 5.24 -11.31 8.78
C VAL A 53 3.74 -11.09 8.65
N VAL A 54 3.17 -11.30 7.45
CA VAL A 54 1.72 -11.18 7.22
C VAL A 54 0.94 -12.10 8.15
N SER A 55 1.31 -13.37 8.24
CA SER A 55 0.59 -14.35 9.07
C SER A 55 0.64 -14.02 10.57
N HIS A 56 1.75 -13.51 11.07
CA HIS A 56 1.90 -13.08 12.46
C HIS A 56 1.12 -11.79 12.76
N THR A 57 1.11 -10.83 11.84
CA THR A 57 0.33 -9.60 11.98
C THR A 57 -1.16 -9.91 12.06
N ILE A 58 -1.66 -10.82 11.23
CA ILE A 58 -3.05 -11.28 11.26
C ILE A 58 -3.37 -12.00 12.58
N ALA A 59 -2.47 -12.88 13.05
CA ALA A 59 -2.68 -13.62 14.29
C ALA A 59 -2.60 -12.73 15.54
N ALA A 60 -1.73 -11.71 15.54
CA ALA A 60 -1.55 -10.77 16.64
C ALA A 60 -2.69 -9.74 16.77
N SER A 61 -3.47 -9.54 15.70
CA SER A 61 -4.59 -8.59 15.67
C SER A 61 -5.85 -9.22 15.09
N PRO A 62 -6.56 -10.05 15.87
CA PRO A 62 -7.72 -10.82 15.36
C PRO A 62 -8.86 -9.95 14.84
N THR A 63 -8.83 -8.65 15.11
CA THR A 63 -9.82 -7.67 14.60
C THR A 63 -9.46 -7.04 13.26
N PHE A 64 -8.21 -7.19 12.80
CA PHE A 64 -7.81 -6.77 11.46
C PHE A 64 -8.14 -7.84 10.41
N LYS A 65 -8.66 -7.41 9.27
CA LYS A 65 -8.84 -8.27 8.09
C LYS A 65 -7.97 -7.80 6.94
N PRO A 66 -7.37 -8.71 6.15
CA PRO A 66 -6.61 -8.35 4.97
C PRO A 66 -7.56 -7.90 3.84
N LEU A 67 -7.19 -6.83 3.14
CA LEU A 67 -7.84 -6.41 1.89
C LEU A 67 -7.14 -7.02 0.67
N PHE A 68 -5.87 -7.39 0.81
CA PHE A 68 -5.09 -8.05 -0.23
C PHE A 68 -4.41 -9.32 0.32
N THR A 69 -4.64 -10.43 -0.35
CA THR A 69 -4.13 -11.77 0.02
C THR A 69 -3.41 -12.46 -1.13
N GLY A 70 -2.76 -11.67 -2.01
CA GLY A 70 -2.04 -12.20 -3.17
C GLY A 70 -2.88 -12.29 -4.45
N SER A 71 -4.18 -12.01 -4.38
CA SER A 71 -5.06 -11.93 -5.54
C SER A 71 -5.69 -10.54 -5.65
N ARG A 72 -5.76 -10.02 -6.87
CA ARG A 72 -6.47 -8.77 -7.17
C ARG A 72 -8.00 -8.94 -7.24
N GLN A 73 -8.53 -10.09 -6.86
CA GLN A 73 -9.98 -10.29 -6.81
C GLN A 73 -10.64 -9.30 -5.85
N GLY A 74 -11.59 -8.50 -6.35
CA GLY A 74 -12.21 -7.42 -5.60
C GLY A 74 -11.44 -6.09 -5.64
N TRP A 75 -10.42 -6.00 -6.51
CA TRP A 75 -9.72 -4.77 -6.82
C TRP A 75 -9.90 -4.43 -8.29
N GLN A 76 -10.07 -3.15 -8.60
CA GLN A 76 -10.21 -2.63 -9.96
C GLN A 76 -9.29 -1.44 -10.19
N MET A 77 -8.80 -1.28 -11.44
CA MET A 77 -8.09 -0.07 -11.86
C MET A 77 -9.07 0.98 -12.37
N SER A 78 -8.74 2.23 -12.10
CA SER A 78 -9.31 3.42 -12.73
C SER A 78 -8.17 4.36 -13.10
N GLY A 79 -8.22 4.97 -14.27
CA GLY A 79 -7.15 5.81 -14.80
C GLY A 79 -6.02 5.02 -15.46
N GLY A 80 -4.85 5.67 -15.58
CA GLY A 80 -3.65 5.09 -16.22
C GLY A 80 -2.82 4.22 -15.29
N GLY A 81 -1.86 3.51 -15.89
CA GLY A 81 -1.00 2.58 -15.15
C GLY A 81 -1.67 1.25 -14.82
N ASP A 82 -0.97 0.47 -14.03
CA ASP A 82 -1.44 -0.83 -13.52
C ASP A 82 -0.71 -1.20 -12.25
N PHE A 83 -1.08 -2.33 -11.65
CA PHE A 83 -0.36 -2.95 -10.54
C PHE A 83 -0.06 -4.40 -10.88
N LEU A 84 1.17 -4.82 -10.63
CA LEU A 84 1.55 -6.23 -10.69
C LEU A 84 1.51 -6.85 -9.30
N THR A 85 0.99 -8.07 -9.22
CA THR A 85 1.20 -8.91 -8.04
C THR A 85 2.56 -9.60 -8.19
N ILE A 86 3.51 -9.23 -7.34
CA ILE A 86 4.83 -9.84 -7.30
C ILE A 86 4.98 -10.69 -6.04
N PHE A 87 5.69 -11.82 -6.18
CA PHE A 87 5.89 -12.80 -5.09
C PHE A 87 4.60 -13.23 -4.36
N GLY A 88 3.42 -13.04 -4.99
CA GLY A 88 2.12 -13.44 -4.45
C GLY A 88 1.64 -12.66 -3.20
N SER A 89 2.35 -11.63 -2.77
CA SER A 89 1.99 -10.86 -1.56
C SER A 89 2.23 -9.36 -1.67
N ILE A 90 2.82 -8.89 -2.75
CA ILE A 90 3.18 -7.49 -2.98
C ILE A 90 2.45 -6.99 -4.23
N LEU A 91 1.84 -5.83 -4.12
CA LEU A 91 1.36 -5.03 -5.25
C LEU A 91 2.42 -4.02 -5.62
N GLU A 92 2.88 -4.02 -6.86
CA GLU A 92 3.83 -3.05 -7.38
C GLU A 92 3.18 -2.16 -8.43
N ALA A 93 3.19 -0.85 -8.19
CA ALA A 93 2.69 0.14 -9.15
C ALA A 93 3.54 0.14 -10.42
N ARG A 94 2.87 0.18 -11.57
CA ARG A 94 3.46 0.27 -12.91
C ARG A 94 2.93 1.53 -13.61
N PRO A 95 3.58 2.68 -13.38
CA PRO A 95 3.07 3.94 -13.88
C PRO A 95 3.15 4.00 -15.41
N ALA A 96 1.99 4.20 -16.02
CA ALA A 96 1.83 4.57 -17.42
C ALA A 96 0.74 5.65 -17.52
N GLY A 97 0.75 6.57 -16.54
CA GLY A 97 -0.24 7.59 -16.30
C GLY A 97 -0.75 7.56 -14.87
N LEU A 98 -1.55 8.55 -14.51
CA LEU A 98 -2.20 8.63 -13.20
C LEU A 98 -3.37 7.67 -13.11
N GLY A 99 -3.45 6.93 -12.03
CA GLY A 99 -4.54 6.00 -11.79
C GLY A 99 -4.61 5.50 -10.36
N LEU A 100 -5.61 4.67 -10.12
CA LEU A 100 -5.92 4.15 -8.79
C LEU A 100 -6.35 2.69 -8.87
N LEU A 101 -5.67 1.82 -8.13
CA LEU A 101 -6.15 0.48 -7.85
C LEU A 101 -7.01 0.54 -6.57
N TRP A 102 -8.31 0.25 -6.67
CA TRP A 102 -9.23 0.42 -5.56
C TRP A 102 -10.02 -0.85 -5.21
N TYR A 103 -10.32 -1.00 -3.91
CA TYR A 103 -11.03 -2.15 -3.36
C TYR A 103 -12.53 -1.92 -3.49
N THR A 104 -13.22 -2.81 -4.25
CA THR A 104 -14.61 -2.63 -4.68
C THR A 104 -15.63 -3.30 -3.79
N ARG A 105 -15.21 -4.26 -2.93
CA ARG A 105 -16.13 -5.15 -2.23
C ARG A 105 -16.86 -4.51 -1.04
N GLU A 106 -16.25 -3.50 -0.43
CA GLU A 106 -16.77 -2.92 0.81
C GLU A 106 -16.54 -1.41 0.87
N VAL A 107 -17.37 -0.77 1.68
CA VAL A 107 -17.33 0.64 2.03
C VAL A 107 -16.97 0.76 3.51
N PHE A 108 -16.04 1.64 3.83
CA PHE A 108 -15.52 1.85 5.18
C PHE A 108 -15.82 3.28 5.66
N ARG A 109 -16.33 3.39 6.91
CA ARG A 109 -16.61 4.68 7.56
C ARG A 109 -15.53 5.03 8.58
N ASN A 110 -15.57 4.40 9.75
CA ASN A 110 -14.58 4.54 10.80
C ASN A 110 -13.69 3.29 10.81
N PHE A 111 -12.38 3.47 10.74
CA PHE A 111 -11.45 2.35 10.63
C PHE A 111 -10.03 2.71 11.07
N VAL A 112 -9.24 1.68 11.32
CA VAL A 112 -7.79 1.73 11.27
C VAL A 112 -7.34 0.93 10.06
N LEU A 113 -6.57 1.55 9.17
CA LEU A 113 -5.97 0.93 7.99
C LEU A 113 -4.45 0.86 8.19
N GLN A 114 -3.87 -0.32 8.10
CA GLN A 114 -2.43 -0.54 8.06
C GLN A 114 -2.01 -0.87 6.64
N VAL A 115 -0.96 -0.22 6.15
CA VAL A 115 -0.40 -0.44 4.83
C VAL A 115 1.12 -0.34 4.91
N ASP A 116 1.81 -1.41 4.53
CA ASP A 116 3.25 -1.32 4.28
C ASP A 116 3.48 -0.86 2.85
N TRP A 117 4.40 0.08 2.69
CA TRP A 117 4.83 0.58 1.39
C TRP A 117 6.34 0.73 1.30
N LEU A 118 6.87 0.69 0.08
CA LEU A 118 8.30 0.81 -0.20
C LEU A 118 8.50 1.64 -1.46
N SER A 119 9.41 2.63 -1.36
CA SER A 119 9.89 3.46 -2.47
C SER A 119 11.34 3.13 -2.76
N PHE A 120 11.71 3.11 -4.03
CA PHE A 120 13.08 2.87 -4.49
C PHE A 120 13.84 4.16 -4.76
N ASN A 121 13.12 5.24 -5.07
CA ASN A 121 13.69 6.55 -5.37
C ASN A 121 12.87 7.66 -4.69
N PRO A 122 12.91 7.73 -3.33
CA PRO A 122 12.09 8.68 -2.58
C PRO A 122 12.52 10.14 -2.77
N LYS A 123 13.77 10.36 -3.24
CA LYS A 123 14.33 11.69 -3.50
C LYS A 123 15.16 11.65 -4.77
N THR A 124 15.10 12.72 -5.55
CA THR A 124 15.95 12.89 -6.72
C THR A 124 16.86 14.11 -6.55
N THR A 125 18.12 13.96 -6.93
CA THR A 125 19.08 15.05 -7.02
C THR A 125 19.29 15.50 -8.46
N VAL A 126 18.64 14.84 -9.42
CA VAL A 126 18.74 15.16 -10.85
C VAL A 126 17.82 16.32 -11.16
N PRO A 127 18.30 17.44 -11.72
CA PRO A 127 17.43 18.54 -12.16
C PRO A 127 16.36 18.03 -13.13
N GLY A 128 15.10 18.32 -12.84
CA GLY A 128 13.96 17.84 -13.61
C GLY A 128 13.61 16.35 -13.44
N GLY A 129 14.38 15.62 -12.63
CA GLY A 129 14.07 14.24 -12.24
C GLY A 129 12.82 14.19 -11.34
N ARG A 130 12.12 13.05 -11.37
CA ARG A 130 10.95 12.81 -10.52
C ARG A 130 11.28 11.75 -9.46
N ALA A 131 10.93 12.06 -8.22
CA ALA A 131 10.93 11.06 -7.15
C ALA A 131 9.72 10.13 -7.28
N ASP A 132 9.76 9.02 -6.56
CA ASP A 132 8.58 8.15 -6.44
C ASP A 132 7.46 8.91 -5.73
N ASN A 133 6.29 8.87 -6.34
CA ASN A 133 5.08 9.49 -5.82
C ASN A 133 3.92 8.50 -5.92
N SER A 134 3.17 8.39 -4.85
CA SER A 134 2.01 7.55 -4.71
C SER A 134 1.15 8.02 -3.54
N GLY A 135 0.09 7.30 -3.21
CA GLY A 135 -0.77 7.63 -2.08
C GLY A 135 -1.72 6.50 -1.71
N VAL A 136 -2.24 6.58 -0.49
CA VAL A 136 -3.32 5.73 0.01
C VAL A 136 -4.57 6.56 0.09
N LEU A 137 -5.55 6.26 -0.77
CA LEU A 137 -6.81 7.00 -0.84
C LEU A 137 -7.93 6.24 -0.10
N PHE A 138 -8.86 6.99 0.50
CA PHE A 138 -9.99 6.39 1.20
C PHE A 138 -11.20 7.31 1.28
N ARG A 139 -12.37 6.72 1.59
CA ARG A 139 -13.68 7.39 1.70
C ARG A 139 -14.13 8.10 0.43
N PHE A 140 -13.71 7.61 -0.73
CA PHE A 140 -14.23 8.09 -2.02
C PHE A 140 -15.42 7.23 -2.47
N PRO A 141 -16.33 7.79 -3.31
CA PRO A 141 -17.45 7.05 -3.87
C PRO A 141 -16.98 5.98 -4.86
N PRO A 142 -17.85 5.02 -5.24
CA PRO A 142 -17.53 4.08 -6.31
C PRO A 142 -17.05 4.82 -7.56
N LEU A 143 -15.97 4.32 -8.16
CA LEU A 143 -15.47 4.82 -9.42
C LEU A 143 -16.20 4.12 -10.55
N ASN A 144 -16.71 4.89 -11.51
CA ASN A 144 -17.52 4.36 -12.57
C ASN A 144 -16.62 4.00 -13.78
N ALA A 145 -16.85 2.82 -14.36
CA ALA A 145 -16.12 2.38 -15.54
C ALA A 145 -16.48 3.17 -16.83
N SER A 146 -17.43 4.09 -16.77
CA SER A 146 -17.86 4.87 -17.95
C SER A 146 -16.84 5.95 -18.38
N ASP A 147 -15.98 6.41 -17.47
CA ASP A 147 -14.84 7.29 -17.78
C ASP A 147 -13.57 6.82 -17.07
N PRO A 148 -13.02 5.67 -17.43
CA PRO A 148 -11.88 5.08 -16.73
C PRO A 148 -10.62 5.96 -16.78
N ALA A 149 -10.53 6.91 -17.71
CA ALA A 149 -9.39 7.80 -17.82
C ALA A 149 -9.37 8.89 -16.74
N ASN A 150 -10.52 9.31 -16.22
CA ASN A 150 -10.63 10.46 -15.31
C ASN A 150 -11.29 10.15 -13.97
N ASP A 151 -11.99 9.02 -13.84
CA ASP A 151 -12.72 8.65 -12.60
C ASP A 151 -11.84 8.58 -11.36
N TRP A 152 -10.55 8.27 -11.50
CA TRP A 152 -9.60 8.29 -10.40
C TRP A 152 -9.51 9.67 -9.70
N LYS A 153 -9.76 10.78 -10.42
CA LYS A 153 -9.81 12.15 -9.86
C LYS A 153 -10.92 12.30 -8.84
N LEU A 154 -12.04 11.59 -9.04
CA LEU A 154 -13.15 11.61 -8.10
C LEU A 154 -12.71 11.09 -6.71
N ALA A 155 -11.78 10.13 -6.67
CA ALA A 155 -11.24 9.64 -5.42
C ALA A 155 -10.43 10.71 -4.68
N SER A 156 -9.61 11.48 -5.38
CA SER A 156 -8.85 12.60 -4.81
C SER A 156 -9.77 13.75 -4.38
N ASP A 157 -10.77 14.09 -5.19
CA ASP A 157 -11.65 15.24 -4.94
C ASP A 157 -12.67 14.98 -3.83
N ARG A 158 -13.19 13.76 -3.72
CA ARG A 158 -14.28 13.38 -2.82
C ARG A 158 -13.84 12.53 -1.63
N GLY A 159 -12.69 11.92 -1.69
CA GLY A 159 -12.07 11.16 -0.60
C GLY A 159 -10.93 11.95 0.06
N TYR A 160 -10.07 11.21 0.72
CA TYR A 160 -8.83 11.70 1.33
C TYR A 160 -7.67 10.89 0.79
N GLU A 161 -6.51 11.51 0.73
CA GLU A 161 -5.25 10.86 0.33
C GLU A 161 -4.20 11.05 1.43
N ILE A 162 -3.54 9.96 1.83
CA ILE A 162 -2.31 10.02 2.60
C ILE A 162 -1.17 9.90 1.62
N GLN A 163 -0.40 10.97 1.54
CA GLN A 163 0.65 11.14 0.53
C GLN A 163 1.85 10.23 0.76
N ILE A 164 2.43 9.77 -0.34
CA ILE A 164 3.75 9.13 -0.42
C ILE A 164 4.57 9.93 -1.43
N ASP A 165 5.25 10.95 -0.98
CA ASP A 165 6.19 11.79 -1.73
C ASP A 165 7.14 12.48 -0.76
N ASP A 166 8.35 11.98 -0.60
CA ASP A 166 9.34 12.59 0.30
C ASP A 166 9.85 13.94 -0.20
N MET A 167 9.69 14.22 -1.50
CA MET A 167 9.99 15.55 -2.06
C MET A 167 8.89 16.55 -1.80
N GLY A 168 7.65 16.12 -1.60
CA GLY A 168 6.52 16.99 -1.33
C GLY A 168 6.32 18.04 -2.41
N PHE A 169 6.23 17.61 -3.67
CA PHE A 169 6.03 18.52 -4.78
C PHE A 169 4.63 19.15 -4.74
N ASN A 170 4.58 20.46 -4.63
CA ASN A 170 3.34 21.22 -4.69
C ASN A 170 3.08 21.64 -6.16
N PRO A 171 2.05 21.09 -6.83
CA PRO A 171 1.77 21.39 -8.24
C PRO A 171 1.30 22.83 -8.48
N ASP A 172 0.71 23.48 -7.48
CA ASP A 172 0.18 24.84 -7.61
C ASP A 172 1.29 25.89 -7.59
N THR A 173 2.35 25.63 -6.83
CA THR A 173 3.49 26.55 -6.70
C THR A 173 4.73 26.10 -7.48
N GLY A 174 4.80 24.84 -7.89
CA GLY A 174 5.96 24.22 -8.52
C GLY A 174 7.13 23.99 -7.56
N GLN A 175 6.91 24.12 -6.25
CA GLN A 175 7.96 23.97 -5.22
C GLN A 175 7.98 22.56 -4.63
N ASN A 176 9.17 22.12 -4.25
CA ASN A 176 9.40 20.91 -3.46
C ASN A 176 9.41 21.22 -1.96
N PHE A 177 9.32 20.18 -1.15
CA PHE A 177 9.38 20.22 0.32
C PHE A 177 8.23 20.97 0.98
N ASP A 178 7.07 21.00 0.32
CA ASP A 178 5.84 21.48 0.94
C ASP A 178 5.29 20.40 1.90
N PRO A 179 5.22 20.69 3.23
CA PRO A 179 4.76 19.71 4.21
C PRO A 179 3.33 19.19 3.98
N ALA A 180 2.47 19.97 3.30
CA ALA A 180 1.11 19.55 2.95
C ALA A 180 1.07 18.54 1.77
N HIS A 181 2.19 18.38 1.07
CA HIS A 181 2.37 17.46 -0.04
C HIS A 181 3.44 16.38 0.24
N GLN A 182 4.04 16.39 1.44
CA GLN A 182 5.03 15.36 1.83
C GLN A 182 4.38 14.09 2.35
N THR A 183 5.18 13.03 2.35
CA THR A 183 4.81 11.71 2.89
C THR A 183 4.20 11.82 4.28
N GLY A 184 3.01 11.23 4.43
CA GLY A 184 2.24 11.23 5.67
C GLY A 184 1.26 12.40 5.80
N ALA A 185 1.31 13.41 4.95
CA ALA A 185 0.29 14.48 4.91
C ALA A 185 -1.09 13.92 4.54
N VAL A 186 -2.15 14.52 5.05
CA VAL A 186 -3.46 14.46 4.39
C VAL A 186 -3.39 15.46 3.24
N TYR A 187 -3.19 14.97 2.03
CA TYR A 187 -2.80 15.74 0.84
C TYR A 187 -3.56 17.05 0.70
N ALA A 188 -2.82 18.15 0.61
CA ALA A 188 -3.31 19.53 0.51
C ALA A 188 -4.29 19.98 1.61
N LEU A 189 -4.53 19.17 2.66
CA LEU A 189 -5.46 19.50 3.76
C LEU A 189 -4.76 19.68 5.11
N ALA A 190 -3.80 18.82 5.40
CA ALA A 190 -3.03 18.91 6.65
C ALA A 190 -1.58 18.45 6.42
N PRO A 191 -0.61 19.29 6.84
CA PRO A 191 0.80 18.97 6.66
C PRO A 191 1.25 17.79 7.51
N SER A 192 2.25 17.07 7.02
CA SER A 192 3.04 16.18 7.85
C SER A 192 3.96 17.02 8.77
N SER A 193 3.96 16.71 10.05
CA SER A 193 4.79 17.42 11.04
C SER A 193 6.28 17.07 10.93
N THR A 194 6.59 15.94 10.33
CA THR A 194 7.95 15.45 10.14
C THR A 194 7.99 14.37 9.06
N LEU A 195 9.12 14.27 8.38
CA LEU A 195 9.39 13.20 7.43
C LEU A 195 9.96 12.00 8.19
N ALA A 196 9.13 10.99 8.46
CA ALA A 196 9.50 9.79 9.20
C ALA A 196 9.71 8.56 8.30
N SER A 197 9.88 8.77 6.98
CA SER A 197 10.17 7.72 6.00
C SER A 197 11.53 7.09 6.25
N ARG A 198 11.61 5.79 6.04
CA ARG A 198 12.88 5.04 6.01
C ARG A 198 13.59 5.26 4.68
N PRO A 199 14.91 5.02 4.63
CA PRO A 199 15.68 5.09 3.39
C PRO A 199 15.09 4.24 2.25
N ALA A 200 15.47 4.60 1.01
CA ALA A 200 15.11 3.87 -0.20
C ALA A 200 15.31 2.36 -0.07
N GLY A 201 14.36 1.60 -0.58
CA GLY A 201 14.38 0.13 -0.53
C GLY A 201 14.02 -0.48 0.81
N GLN A 202 13.65 0.31 1.80
CA GLN A 202 13.15 -0.17 3.09
C GLN A 202 11.64 -0.02 3.19
N TRP A 203 10.98 -1.00 3.80
CA TRP A 203 9.55 -0.97 4.05
C TRP A 203 9.19 0.06 5.12
N ASN A 204 8.21 0.88 4.79
CA ASN A 204 7.53 1.80 5.69
C ASN A 204 6.16 1.23 6.07
N THR A 205 5.64 1.61 7.22
CA THR A 205 4.30 1.24 7.66
C THR A 205 3.50 2.49 7.97
N PHE A 206 2.39 2.67 7.27
CA PHE A 206 1.33 3.58 7.69
C PHE A 206 0.35 2.86 8.59
N GLU A 207 -0.07 3.53 9.67
CA GLU A 207 -1.30 3.28 10.37
C GLU A 207 -2.17 4.53 10.27
N ILE A 208 -3.33 4.38 9.62
CA ILE A 208 -4.27 5.47 9.32
C ILE A 208 -5.54 5.22 10.13
N GLU A 209 -5.75 6.00 11.20
CA GLU A 209 -7.01 6.02 11.94
C GLU A 209 -7.92 7.09 11.36
N ALA A 210 -9.04 6.68 10.77
CA ALA A 210 -10.04 7.59 10.24
C ALA A 210 -11.35 7.44 11.02
N THR A 211 -11.78 8.52 11.66
CA THR A 211 -13.05 8.63 12.38
C THR A 211 -13.97 9.66 11.72
N ASN A 212 -15.20 9.82 12.20
CA ASN A 212 -16.12 10.84 11.68
C ASN A 212 -15.55 12.26 11.80
N ILE A 213 -14.65 12.50 12.76
CA ILE A 213 -14.17 13.84 13.15
C ILE A 213 -12.67 14.05 12.93
N SER A 214 -11.91 12.99 12.66
CA SER A 214 -10.45 13.12 12.56
C SER A 214 -9.82 12.05 11.67
N ILE A 215 -8.65 12.40 11.15
CA ILE A 215 -7.72 11.46 10.49
C ILE A 215 -6.37 11.60 11.19
N LYS A 216 -5.87 10.50 11.75
CA LYS A 216 -4.52 10.43 12.32
C LYS A 216 -3.67 9.51 11.46
N VAL A 217 -2.46 9.95 11.16
CA VAL A 217 -1.48 9.20 10.38
C VAL A 217 -0.25 8.95 11.24
N THR A 218 0.02 7.67 11.47
CA THR A 218 1.25 7.22 12.10
C THR A 218 2.13 6.58 11.03
N LEU A 219 3.36 7.04 10.91
CA LEU A 219 4.37 6.50 9.98
C LEU A 219 5.52 5.89 10.80
N ASN A 220 5.78 4.61 10.59
CA ASN A 220 6.83 3.86 11.31
C ASN A 220 6.75 4.00 12.85
N GLY A 221 5.54 4.06 13.39
CA GLY A 221 5.29 4.22 14.83
C GLY A 221 5.29 5.66 15.34
N GLN A 222 5.57 6.65 14.49
CA GLN A 222 5.55 8.07 14.83
C GLN A 222 4.28 8.75 14.29
N LEU A 223 3.51 9.43 15.14
CA LEU A 223 2.38 10.26 14.70
C LEU A 223 2.92 11.45 13.90
N VAL A 224 2.60 11.51 12.62
CA VAL A 224 3.08 12.55 11.70
C VAL A 224 1.98 13.55 11.31
N THR A 225 0.71 13.15 11.35
CA THR A 225 -0.41 14.03 11.03
C THR A 225 -1.62 13.73 11.91
N ASN A 226 -2.26 14.78 12.39
CA ASN A 226 -3.53 14.72 13.11
C ASN A 226 -4.46 15.81 12.54
N TYR A 227 -5.37 15.40 11.66
CA TYR A 227 -6.29 16.29 10.95
C TYR A 227 -7.68 16.22 11.57
N SER A 228 -8.19 17.37 12.03
CA SER A 228 -9.58 17.51 12.45
C SER A 228 -10.45 17.79 11.24
N ILE A 229 -11.41 16.93 10.96
CA ILE A 229 -12.33 17.09 9.82
C ILE A 229 -13.33 18.22 10.16
N PRO A 230 -13.39 19.29 9.36
CA PRO A 230 -14.35 20.37 9.60
C PRO A 230 -15.81 19.88 9.52
N ALA A 231 -16.69 20.45 10.35
CA ALA A 231 -18.11 20.06 10.36
C ALA A 231 -18.83 20.32 9.02
N ASN A 232 -18.38 21.30 8.25
CA ASN A 232 -18.89 21.63 6.90
C ASN A 232 -18.15 20.92 5.79
N ASN A 233 -17.41 19.86 6.09
CA ASN A 233 -16.65 19.09 5.10
C ASN A 233 -17.56 18.47 4.05
N LEU A 234 -17.18 18.60 2.78
CA LEU A 234 -17.90 18.06 1.62
C LEU A 234 -17.33 16.73 1.12
N ARG A 235 -16.23 16.26 1.70
CA ARG A 235 -15.60 14.97 1.37
C ARG A 235 -16.35 13.81 2.01
N GLY A 236 -16.17 12.59 1.49
CA GLY A 236 -16.86 11.41 1.96
C GLY A 236 -16.64 11.10 3.44
N GLN A 237 -17.70 10.71 4.12
CA GLN A 237 -17.63 10.16 5.48
C GLN A 237 -17.46 8.65 5.48
N ALA A 238 -17.79 7.98 4.36
CA ALA A 238 -17.59 6.57 4.10
C ALA A 238 -17.31 6.37 2.61
N GLY A 239 -16.58 5.34 2.27
CA GLY A 239 -16.25 5.04 0.87
C GLY A 239 -15.20 3.95 0.74
N HIS A 240 -14.67 3.83 -0.46
CA HIS A 240 -13.70 2.80 -0.82
C HIS A 240 -12.29 3.19 -0.40
N ILE A 241 -11.37 2.21 -0.54
CA ILE A 241 -9.92 2.37 -0.30
C ILE A 241 -9.20 2.08 -1.61
N GLY A 242 -8.14 2.83 -1.90
CA GLY A 242 -7.33 2.67 -3.10
C GLY A 242 -5.86 3.01 -2.89
N LEU A 243 -5.05 2.54 -3.82
CA LEU A 243 -3.60 2.77 -3.90
C LEU A 243 -3.32 3.51 -5.21
N GLN A 244 -2.65 4.64 -5.12
CA GLN A 244 -2.38 5.47 -6.30
C GLN A 244 -1.23 4.89 -7.13
N CYS A 245 -1.38 4.93 -8.45
CA CYS A 245 -0.32 4.76 -9.43
C CYS A 245 0.04 6.12 -10.02
N HIS A 246 1.22 6.66 -9.69
CA HIS A 246 1.62 8.01 -10.12
C HIS A 246 3.01 8.02 -10.75
N THR A 247 4.09 8.02 -9.96
CA THR A 247 5.47 8.04 -10.45
C THR A 247 6.30 7.02 -9.68
N GLY A 248 7.16 6.29 -10.39
CA GLY A 248 8.00 5.23 -9.81
C GLY A 248 7.23 3.94 -9.49
N ASN A 249 7.98 2.93 -9.09
CA ASN A 249 7.46 1.58 -8.84
C ASN A 249 7.20 1.36 -7.34
N VAL A 250 6.36 2.18 -6.72
CA VAL A 250 6.02 2.02 -5.30
C VAL A 250 5.37 0.67 -5.07
N GLN A 251 5.83 -0.04 -4.05
CA GLN A 251 5.31 -1.35 -3.67
C GLN A 251 4.45 -1.26 -2.42
N PHE A 252 3.43 -2.12 -2.34
CA PHE A 252 2.51 -2.22 -1.22
C PHE A 252 2.32 -3.67 -0.78
N ARG A 253 2.19 -3.88 0.52
CA ARG A 253 1.85 -5.16 1.14
C ARG A 253 1.13 -4.94 2.47
N ASN A 254 0.70 -6.01 3.14
CA ASN A 254 0.07 -5.95 4.47
C ASN A 254 -1.06 -4.90 4.54
N ILE A 255 -1.91 -4.89 3.50
CA ILE A 255 -3.05 -3.97 3.44
C ILE A 255 -4.16 -4.56 4.31
N MET A 256 -4.26 -4.05 5.53
CA MET A 256 -5.07 -4.62 6.59
C MET A 256 -6.00 -3.56 7.16
N ILE A 257 -7.27 -3.91 7.39
CA ILE A 257 -8.25 -2.96 7.93
C ILE A 257 -8.97 -3.53 9.14
N ARG A 258 -9.25 -2.66 10.10
CA ARG A 258 -10.11 -2.90 11.25
C ARG A 258 -11.16 -1.80 11.34
N SER A 259 -12.43 -2.17 11.23
CA SER A 259 -13.53 -1.22 11.42
C SER A 259 -13.58 -0.76 12.88
N LEU A 260 -13.89 0.51 13.07
CA LEU A 260 -14.15 1.12 14.37
C LEU A 260 -15.66 1.35 14.55
N PRO A 261 -16.16 1.44 15.78
CA PRO A 261 -17.54 1.84 16.04
C PRO A 261 -17.86 3.22 15.44
N ASN A 262 -19.15 3.43 15.10
CA ASN A 262 -19.66 4.69 14.59
C ASN A 262 -19.89 5.70 15.71
#